data_a6ba6ea414a8618672b4877a8122394c
#
_entry.id   a6ba6ea414a8618672b4877a8122394c
#
_cell.length_a   1.000
_cell.length_b   1.000
_cell.length_c   1.000
_cell.angle_alpha   90.00
_cell.angle_beta   90.00
_cell.angle_gamma   90.00
#
_symmetry.space_group_name_H-M   'P 1'
#
loop_
_entity.id
_entity.type
_entity.pdbx_description
1 polymer ?
#
loop_
_entity_poly.entity_id
_entity_poly.type
_entity_poly.pdbx_seq_one_letter_code
_entity_poly.pdbx_strand_id
1 'polypeptide(L)'
;MWFCRNYIKKEMRKVQNKETETWLSRTEILIGAEGVKKLEVSTVAVFGIGGVGGFAAEALARSGVGTLELIDHDTVSVSNLNRQIVALHSTIGKYKVDVMKERILDINPDIRVNAHKCFYLPETADKFDFSKYDYVVDCIDTVTGKIQLVEAAKKAGVPIICSMGAGNKLDPVAFEVADISKTSVCPLAKVMRRELKKRNIKNVK
;
A
#
# COMPACT_ATOMS: atom_id res chain seq x y z
N MET A 1 7.08 -23.04 16.48
CA MET A 1 6.78 -23.77 15.22
C MET A 1 5.62 -24.78 15.33
N TRP A 2 5.49 -25.52 16.43
CA TRP A 2 4.44 -26.56 16.59
C TRP A 2 3.02 -26.00 16.82
N PHE A 3 2.88 -24.88 17.53
CA PHE A 3 1.59 -24.21 17.81
C PHE A 3 0.94 -23.65 16.54
N CYS A 4 1.73 -23.08 15.63
CA CYS A 4 1.24 -22.54 14.36
C CYS A 4 0.67 -23.64 13.43
N ARG A 5 1.31 -24.82 13.40
CA ARG A 5 0.88 -25.98 12.59
C ARG A 5 -0.48 -26.55 13.02
N ASN A 6 -0.75 -26.59 14.32
CA ASN A 6 -1.99 -27.15 14.82
C ASN A 6 -3.18 -26.19 14.71
N TYR A 7 -2.94 -24.89 14.88
CA TYR A 7 -3.97 -23.87 14.67
C TYR A 7 -4.39 -23.85 13.18
N ILE A 8 -3.43 -23.79 12.27
CA ILE A 8 -3.68 -23.81 10.83
C ILE A 8 -4.44 -25.09 10.41
N LYS A 9 -4.06 -26.28 10.90
CA LYS A 9 -4.77 -27.54 10.61
C LYS A 9 -6.22 -27.53 11.10
N LYS A 10 -6.50 -26.93 12.27
CA LYS A 10 -7.85 -26.86 12.84
C LYS A 10 -8.74 -25.91 12.04
N GLU A 11 -8.22 -24.77 11.61
CA GLU A 11 -8.95 -23.81 10.78
C GLU A 11 -9.11 -24.30 9.34
N MET A 12 -8.10 -24.96 8.75
CA MET A 12 -8.24 -25.61 7.45
C MET A 12 -9.35 -26.67 7.42
N ARG A 13 -9.54 -27.46 8.50
CA ARG A 13 -10.65 -28.42 8.59
C ARG A 13 -12.02 -27.77 8.65
N LYS A 14 -12.13 -26.56 9.24
CA LYS A 14 -13.39 -25.78 9.25
C LYS A 14 -13.74 -25.24 7.87
N VAL A 15 -12.73 -24.83 7.08
CA VAL A 15 -12.92 -24.31 5.72
C VAL A 15 -13.28 -25.44 4.73
N GLN A 16 -12.73 -26.64 4.91
CA GLN A 16 -13.05 -27.81 4.07
C GLN A 16 -14.52 -28.27 4.18
N ASN A 17 -15.24 -27.85 5.22
CA ASN A 17 -16.67 -28.13 5.39
C ASN A 17 -17.58 -27.00 4.86
N LYS A 18 -17.05 -25.94 4.22
CA LYS A 18 -17.87 -24.93 3.54
C LYS A 18 -18.17 -25.39 2.11
N GLU A 19 -19.44 -25.47 1.77
CA GLU A 19 -19.93 -25.91 0.47
C GLU A 19 -19.54 -25.01 -0.72
N THR A 20 -18.91 -23.85 -0.47
CA THR A 20 -18.40 -22.95 -1.51
C THR A 20 -17.04 -22.36 -1.18
N GLU A 21 -15.99 -22.76 -1.91
CA GLU A 21 -14.68 -22.11 -1.84
C GLU A 21 -14.78 -20.74 -2.54
N THR A 22 -14.40 -19.67 -1.83
CA THR A 22 -14.27 -18.32 -2.39
C THR A 22 -12.80 -18.00 -2.68
N TRP A 23 -12.54 -17.01 -3.51
CA TRP A 23 -11.18 -16.56 -3.80
C TRP A 23 -10.44 -16.01 -2.56
N LEU A 24 -11.18 -15.61 -1.51
CA LEU A 24 -10.64 -15.18 -0.21
C LEU A 24 -10.48 -16.30 0.82
N SER A 25 -10.87 -17.54 0.53
CA SER A 25 -10.82 -18.65 1.50
C SER A 25 -9.45 -18.84 2.15
N ARG A 26 -8.36 -18.60 1.42
CA ARG A 26 -7.00 -18.69 1.96
C ARG A 26 -6.67 -17.52 2.89
N THR A 27 -7.13 -16.33 2.57
CA THR A 27 -7.03 -15.14 3.43
C THR A 27 -7.83 -15.33 4.71
N GLU A 28 -9.05 -15.86 4.60
CA GLU A 28 -9.93 -16.15 5.74
C GLU A 28 -9.29 -17.14 6.75
N ILE A 29 -8.52 -18.12 6.29
CA ILE A 29 -7.76 -19.02 7.17
C ILE A 29 -6.78 -18.28 8.07
N LEU A 30 -6.19 -17.18 7.57
CA LEU A 30 -5.17 -16.42 8.28
C LEU A 30 -5.75 -15.39 9.24
N ILE A 31 -6.77 -14.64 8.80
CA ILE A 31 -7.31 -13.48 9.54
C ILE A 31 -8.74 -13.68 10.04
N GLY A 32 -9.37 -14.82 9.74
CA GLY A 32 -10.76 -15.12 10.07
C GLY A 32 -11.78 -14.38 9.21
N ALA A 33 -13.05 -14.81 9.28
CA ALA A 33 -14.15 -14.19 8.54
C ALA A 33 -14.38 -12.71 8.92
N GLU A 34 -14.19 -12.36 10.18
CA GLU A 34 -14.28 -10.99 10.69
C GLU A 34 -13.20 -10.08 10.08
N GLY A 35 -11.96 -10.61 9.95
CA GLY A 35 -10.87 -9.90 9.31
C GLY A 35 -11.14 -9.64 7.83
N VAL A 36 -11.68 -10.63 7.10
CA VAL A 36 -12.09 -10.48 5.69
C VAL A 36 -13.18 -9.40 5.57
N LYS A 37 -14.25 -9.47 6.36
CA LYS A 37 -15.32 -8.45 6.36
C LYS A 37 -14.78 -7.05 6.66
N LYS A 38 -13.82 -6.92 7.56
CA LYS A 38 -13.19 -5.63 7.85
C LYS A 38 -12.44 -5.09 6.63
N LEU A 39 -11.72 -5.94 5.89
CA LEU A 39 -11.04 -5.52 4.65
C LEU A 39 -12.05 -5.10 3.58
N GLU A 40 -13.13 -5.84 3.40
CA GLU A 40 -14.18 -5.57 2.40
C GLU A 40 -14.82 -4.18 2.55
N VAL A 41 -14.89 -3.64 3.77
CA VAL A 41 -15.44 -2.30 4.01
C VAL A 41 -14.37 -1.22 4.14
N SER A 42 -13.08 -1.59 4.12
CA SER A 42 -11.99 -0.65 4.31
C SER A 42 -11.65 0.11 3.04
N THR A 43 -11.25 1.37 3.22
CA THR A 43 -10.70 2.25 2.18
C THR A 43 -9.22 2.49 2.44
N VAL A 44 -8.37 2.10 1.50
CA VAL A 44 -6.92 2.30 1.58
C VAL A 44 -6.45 3.23 0.47
N ALA A 45 -5.73 4.29 0.85
CA ALA A 45 -5.13 5.21 -0.10
C ALA A 45 -3.65 4.87 -0.34
N VAL A 46 -3.28 4.66 -1.61
CA VAL A 46 -1.92 4.34 -2.05
C VAL A 46 -1.38 5.51 -2.85
N PHE A 47 -0.43 6.22 -2.28
CA PHE A 47 0.26 7.35 -2.91
C PHE A 47 1.55 6.89 -3.57
N GLY A 48 1.62 7.01 -4.89
CA GLY A 48 2.71 6.54 -5.73
C GLY A 48 2.50 5.09 -6.23
N ILE A 49 2.28 4.92 -7.54
CA ILE A 49 2.06 3.62 -8.20
C ILE A 49 3.32 3.22 -8.98
N GLY A 50 4.43 3.28 -8.29
CA GLY A 50 5.74 2.89 -8.80
C GLY A 50 6.13 1.45 -8.45
N GLY A 51 7.46 1.23 -8.26
CA GLY A 51 8.02 -0.09 -7.96
C GLY A 51 7.63 -0.68 -6.61
N VAL A 52 7.13 0.12 -5.66
CA VAL A 52 6.60 -0.34 -4.37
C VAL A 52 5.08 -0.29 -4.37
N GLY A 53 4.50 0.88 -4.69
CA GLY A 53 3.05 1.09 -4.58
C GLY A 53 2.23 0.24 -5.53
N GLY A 54 2.74 -0.09 -6.73
CA GLY A 54 2.06 -1.01 -7.63
C GLY A 54 1.89 -2.41 -7.02
N PHE A 55 2.95 -2.97 -6.43
CA PHE A 55 2.87 -4.27 -5.73
C PHE A 55 2.01 -4.19 -4.47
N ALA A 56 2.08 -3.09 -3.71
CA ALA A 56 1.24 -2.89 -2.53
C ALA A 56 -0.25 -2.83 -2.91
N ALA A 57 -0.61 -2.09 -3.94
CA ALA A 57 -1.99 -1.98 -4.43
C ALA A 57 -2.54 -3.34 -4.91
N GLU A 58 -1.72 -4.13 -5.64
CA GLU A 58 -2.12 -5.48 -6.04
C GLU A 58 -2.32 -6.40 -4.83
N ALA A 59 -1.40 -6.38 -3.87
CA ALA A 59 -1.51 -7.19 -2.66
C ALA A 59 -2.77 -6.85 -1.84
N LEU A 60 -3.10 -5.57 -1.71
CA LEU A 60 -4.32 -5.09 -1.05
C LEU A 60 -5.59 -5.56 -1.77
N ALA A 61 -5.63 -5.46 -3.11
CA ALA A 61 -6.74 -5.95 -3.91
C ALA A 61 -6.93 -7.47 -3.72
N ARG A 62 -5.84 -8.26 -3.78
CA ARG A 62 -5.85 -9.71 -3.55
C ARG A 62 -6.21 -10.11 -2.12
N SER A 63 -6.05 -9.20 -1.17
CA SER A 63 -6.45 -9.42 0.22
C SER A 63 -7.92 -9.13 0.50
N GLY A 64 -8.66 -8.57 -0.46
CA GLY A 64 -10.08 -8.29 -0.33
C GLY A 64 -10.40 -6.89 0.23
N VAL A 65 -9.51 -5.92 0.09
CA VAL A 65 -9.82 -4.51 0.44
C VAL A 65 -10.94 -4.00 -0.46
N GLY A 66 -11.97 -3.37 0.13
CA GLY A 66 -13.17 -2.95 -0.58
C GLY A 66 -13.02 -1.68 -1.43
N THR A 67 -12.14 -0.75 -1.03
CA THR A 67 -11.90 0.47 -1.79
C THR A 67 -10.41 0.83 -1.83
N LEU A 68 -9.89 1.11 -3.02
CA LEU A 68 -8.54 1.62 -3.22
C LEU A 68 -8.58 2.99 -3.88
N GLU A 69 -7.91 3.95 -3.25
CA GLU A 69 -7.58 5.25 -3.80
C GLU A 69 -6.15 5.18 -4.35
N LEU A 70 -5.98 5.32 -5.65
CA LEU A 70 -4.68 5.24 -6.33
C LEU A 70 -4.26 6.64 -6.76
N ILE A 71 -3.14 7.14 -6.25
CA ILE A 71 -2.69 8.50 -6.51
C ILE A 71 -1.29 8.45 -7.15
N ASP A 72 -1.18 8.84 -8.42
CA ASP A 72 0.07 8.99 -9.16
C ASP A 72 -0.18 9.88 -10.40
N HIS A 73 0.78 10.71 -10.78
CA HIS A 73 0.66 11.60 -11.94
C HIS A 73 1.39 11.06 -13.18
N ASP A 74 2.23 10.04 -13.01
CA ASP A 74 3.12 9.55 -14.06
C ASP A 74 2.39 8.67 -15.08
N THR A 75 2.99 8.63 -16.27
CA THR A 75 2.75 7.59 -17.26
C THR A 75 3.82 6.50 -17.18
N VAL A 76 3.50 5.33 -17.70
CA VAL A 76 4.44 4.22 -17.81
C VAL A 76 5.53 4.58 -18.84
N SER A 77 6.80 4.45 -18.46
CA SER A 77 7.94 4.64 -19.33
C SER A 77 8.74 3.36 -19.54
N VAL A 78 9.55 3.31 -20.60
CA VAL A 78 10.43 2.15 -20.89
C VAL A 78 11.36 1.84 -19.71
N SER A 79 11.88 2.86 -19.02
CA SER A 79 12.76 2.70 -17.87
C SER A 79 12.07 2.07 -16.63
N ASN A 80 10.76 1.92 -16.64
CA ASN A 80 10.00 1.30 -15.55
C ASN A 80 9.88 -0.21 -15.69
N LEU A 81 10.10 -0.77 -16.90
CA LEU A 81 9.91 -2.18 -17.22
C LEU A 81 10.67 -3.13 -16.31
N ASN A 82 11.80 -2.73 -15.79
CA ASN A 82 12.67 -3.57 -14.97
C ASN A 82 12.16 -3.81 -13.54
N ARG A 83 11.17 -3.02 -13.04
CA ARG A 83 10.77 -3.09 -11.62
C ARG A 83 9.33 -2.71 -11.29
N GLN A 84 8.57 -2.11 -12.22
CA GLN A 84 7.20 -1.68 -11.94
C GLN A 84 6.20 -2.66 -12.55
N ILE A 85 5.30 -3.20 -11.74
CA ILE A 85 4.32 -4.21 -12.17
C ILE A 85 3.34 -3.68 -13.23
N VAL A 86 3.09 -2.36 -13.25
CA VAL A 86 2.24 -1.69 -14.24
C VAL A 86 2.94 -1.53 -15.60
N ALA A 87 4.27 -1.71 -15.63
CA ALA A 87 5.07 -1.44 -16.82
C ALA A 87 5.22 -2.69 -17.68
N LEU A 88 4.54 -2.70 -18.80
CA LEU A 88 4.62 -3.68 -19.88
C LEU A 88 4.83 -2.94 -21.19
N HIS A 89 5.34 -3.59 -22.23
CA HIS A 89 5.46 -2.97 -23.57
C HIS A 89 4.11 -2.43 -24.06
N SER A 90 3.00 -3.11 -23.75
CA SER A 90 1.63 -2.72 -24.12
C SER A 90 1.06 -1.56 -23.30
N THR A 91 1.70 -1.18 -22.18
CA THR A 91 1.20 -0.12 -21.30
C THR A 91 2.04 1.16 -21.34
N ILE A 92 3.16 1.18 -22.08
CA ILE A 92 4.00 2.37 -22.24
C ILE A 92 3.15 3.56 -22.73
N GLY A 93 3.29 4.71 -22.06
CA GLY A 93 2.57 5.95 -22.35
C GLY A 93 1.21 6.08 -21.65
N LYS A 94 0.63 4.99 -21.12
CA LYS A 94 -0.61 5.05 -20.32
C LYS A 94 -0.33 5.55 -18.91
N TYR A 95 -1.31 6.21 -18.28
CA TYR A 95 -1.19 6.59 -16.87
C TYR A 95 -1.08 5.35 -15.96
N LYS A 96 -0.15 5.38 -15.02
CA LYS A 96 0.09 4.26 -14.10
C LYS A 96 -1.15 3.90 -13.29
N VAL A 97 -1.90 4.89 -12.82
CA VAL A 97 -3.15 4.69 -12.06
C VAL A 97 -4.24 4.01 -12.89
N ASP A 98 -4.35 4.32 -14.19
CA ASP A 98 -5.33 3.68 -15.07
C ASP A 98 -4.97 2.20 -15.30
N VAL A 99 -3.70 1.92 -15.62
CA VAL A 99 -3.20 0.55 -15.81
C VAL A 99 -3.39 -0.28 -14.53
N MET A 100 -3.09 0.30 -13.38
CA MET A 100 -3.28 -0.40 -12.11
C MET A 100 -4.74 -0.64 -11.79
N LYS A 101 -5.62 0.32 -12.09
CA LYS A 101 -7.07 0.17 -11.93
C LYS A 101 -7.61 -0.97 -12.79
N GLU A 102 -7.26 -1.03 -14.08
CA GLU A 102 -7.66 -2.13 -14.98
C GLU A 102 -7.23 -3.48 -14.41
N ARG A 103 -5.97 -3.58 -13.97
CA ARG A 103 -5.42 -4.80 -13.37
C ARG A 103 -6.14 -5.22 -12.08
N ILE A 104 -6.44 -4.27 -11.21
CA ILE A 104 -7.13 -4.53 -9.93
C ILE A 104 -8.57 -5.01 -10.19
N LEU A 105 -9.28 -4.42 -11.14
CA LEU A 105 -10.64 -4.84 -11.50
C LEU A 105 -10.67 -6.24 -12.13
N ASP A 106 -9.60 -6.66 -12.79
CA ASP A 106 -9.47 -8.04 -13.30
C ASP A 106 -9.17 -9.05 -12.16
N ILE A 107 -8.52 -8.62 -11.09
CA ILE A 107 -8.29 -9.43 -9.88
C ILE A 107 -9.55 -9.53 -9.01
N ASN A 108 -10.21 -8.41 -8.77
CA ASN A 108 -11.40 -8.30 -7.94
C ASN A 108 -12.42 -7.36 -8.63
N PRO A 109 -13.44 -7.90 -9.32
CA PRO A 109 -14.42 -7.07 -10.02
C PRO A 109 -15.29 -6.22 -9.10
N ASP A 110 -15.43 -6.60 -7.83
CA ASP A 110 -16.33 -5.94 -6.88
C ASP A 110 -15.65 -4.78 -6.12
N ILE A 111 -14.32 -4.64 -6.25
CA ILE A 111 -13.58 -3.56 -5.59
C ILE A 111 -13.89 -2.20 -6.20
N ARG A 112 -14.03 -1.18 -5.37
CA ARG A 112 -14.07 0.20 -5.83
C ARG A 112 -12.65 0.74 -6.01
N VAL A 113 -12.32 1.23 -7.20
CA VAL A 113 -11.01 1.83 -7.50
C VAL A 113 -11.18 3.25 -8.04
N ASN A 114 -10.69 4.21 -7.28
CA ASN A 114 -10.61 5.62 -7.66
C ASN A 114 -9.18 5.97 -8.09
N ALA A 115 -9.01 6.34 -9.35
CA ALA A 115 -7.71 6.67 -9.94
C ALA A 115 -7.54 8.19 -10.05
N HIS A 116 -6.53 8.73 -9.37
CA HIS A 116 -6.22 10.15 -9.33
C HIS A 116 -4.93 10.44 -10.07
N LYS A 117 -5.01 11.08 -11.24
CA LYS A 117 -3.88 11.55 -12.05
C LYS A 117 -3.35 12.85 -11.46
N CYS A 118 -2.75 12.77 -10.29
CA CYS A 118 -2.37 13.95 -9.51
C CYS A 118 -1.01 13.74 -8.85
N PHE A 119 -0.16 14.77 -8.93
CA PHE A 119 1.06 14.82 -8.15
C PHE A 119 0.71 15.31 -6.74
N TYR A 120 1.05 14.51 -5.74
CA TYR A 120 0.76 14.88 -4.35
C TYR A 120 1.83 15.79 -3.77
N LEU A 121 1.44 17.03 -3.51
CA LEU A 121 2.23 18.11 -2.92
C LEU A 121 1.36 18.90 -1.92
N PRO A 122 1.94 19.77 -1.10
CA PRO A 122 1.15 20.65 -0.21
C PRO A 122 0.05 21.41 -0.95
N GLU A 123 0.31 21.87 -2.17
CA GLU A 123 -0.63 22.64 -3.00
C GLU A 123 -1.80 21.81 -3.52
N THR A 124 -1.69 20.50 -3.53
CA THR A 124 -2.73 19.57 -3.99
C THR A 124 -3.34 18.74 -2.87
N ALA A 125 -2.83 18.88 -1.65
CA ALA A 125 -3.25 18.09 -0.49
C ALA A 125 -4.74 18.26 -0.16
N ASP A 126 -5.31 19.44 -0.34
CA ASP A 126 -6.71 19.75 -0.07
C ASP A 126 -7.71 18.98 -0.95
N LYS A 127 -7.22 18.35 -2.03
CA LYS A 127 -8.05 17.47 -2.88
C LYS A 127 -8.38 16.13 -2.21
N PHE A 128 -7.70 15.78 -1.13
CA PHE A 128 -7.78 14.49 -0.48
C PHE A 128 -8.28 14.61 0.95
N ASP A 129 -9.44 14.04 1.21
CA ASP A 129 -10.04 13.98 2.53
C ASP A 129 -9.58 12.73 3.28
N PHE A 130 -8.54 12.89 4.08
CA PHE A 130 -7.94 11.79 4.84
C PHE A 130 -8.91 11.13 5.83
N SER A 131 -9.95 11.81 6.27
CA SER A 131 -10.94 11.25 7.19
C SER A 131 -11.74 10.07 6.59
N LYS A 132 -11.69 9.91 5.27
CA LYS A 132 -12.35 8.83 4.54
C LYS A 132 -11.50 7.57 4.39
N TYR A 133 -10.24 7.60 4.83
CA TYR A 133 -9.32 6.49 4.68
C TYR A 133 -9.14 5.74 5.99
N ASP A 134 -9.15 4.42 5.92
CA ASP A 134 -8.81 3.56 7.06
C ASP A 134 -7.29 3.36 7.18
N TYR A 135 -6.58 3.50 6.07
CA TYR A 135 -5.12 3.36 6.04
C TYR A 135 -4.50 4.14 4.88
N VAL A 136 -3.29 4.65 5.09
CA VAL A 136 -2.49 5.33 4.05
C VAL A 136 -1.19 4.56 3.81
N VAL A 137 -0.89 4.30 2.54
CA VAL A 137 0.36 3.69 2.07
C VAL A 137 1.13 4.74 1.27
N ASP A 138 2.22 5.21 1.83
CA ASP A 138 3.10 6.21 1.23
C ASP A 138 4.23 5.53 0.46
N CYS A 139 4.14 5.54 -0.86
CA CYS A 139 5.12 5.00 -1.79
C CYS A 139 5.73 6.05 -2.74
N ILE A 140 5.53 7.35 -2.46
CA ILE A 140 6.15 8.42 -3.23
C ILE A 140 7.63 8.59 -2.81
N ASP A 141 8.43 9.22 -3.64
CA ASP A 141 9.86 9.47 -3.40
C ASP A 141 10.18 10.93 -3.05
N THR A 142 9.22 11.83 -3.19
CA THR A 142 9.38 13.26 -2.92
C THR A 142 9.31 13.54 -1.42
N VAL A 143 10.39 14.07 -0.84
CA VAL A 143 10.47 14.35 0.61
C VAL A 143 9.35 15.27 1.08
N THR A 144 9.08 16.35 0.35
CA THR A 144 8.03 17.33 0.70
C THR A 144 6.66 16.66 0.73
N GLY A 145 6.33 15.87 -0.30
CA GLY A 145 5.07 15.11 -0.35
C GLY A 145 4.95 14.10 0.77
N LYS A 146 6.03 13.35 1.08
CA LYS A 146 6.03 12.38 2.21
C LYS A 146 5.76 13.05 3.55
N ILE A 147 6.39 14.20 3.80
CA ILE A 147 6.16 14.95 5.05
C ILE A 147 4.70 15.37 5.14
N GLN A 148 4.16 15.95 4.06
CA GLN A 148 2.77 16.38 3.99
C GLN A 148 1.79 15.21 4.17
N LEU A 149 2.07 14.03 3.59
CA LEU A 149 1.26 12.83 3.81
C LEU A 149 1.21 12.42 5.28
N VAL A 150 2.37 12.40 5.93
CA VAL A 150 2.46 12.06 7.35
C VAL A 150 1.71 13.07 8.21
N GLU A 151 1.87 14.37 7.94
CA GLU A 151 1.16 15.44 8.66
C GLU A 151 -0.36 15.31 8.49
N ALA A 152 -0.84 15.11 7.26
CA ALA A 152 -2.25 14.97 6.95
C ALA A 152 -2.87 13.71 7.60
N ALA A 153 -2.20 12.56 7.48
CA ALA A 153 -2.65 11.32 8.11
C ALA A 153 -2.70 11.44 9.64
N LYS A 154 -1.67 12.03 10.27
CA LYS A 154 -1.65 12.27 11.73
C LYS A 154 -2.74 13.22 12.18
N LYS A 155 -2.98 14.30 11.44
CA LYS A 155 -4.06 15.27 11.74
C LYS A 155 -5.43 14.61 11.67
N ALA A 156 -5.64 13.70 10.71
CA ALA A 156 -6.88 12.96 10.55
C ALA A 156 -7.00 11.73 11.48
N GLY A 157 -5.95 11.37 12.23
CA GLY A 157 -5.92 10.17 13.07
C GLY A 157 -5.83 8.85 12.30
N VAL A 158 -5.44 8.90 11.01
CA VAL A 158 -5.36 7.73 10.12
C VAL A 158 -3.98 7.10 10.21
N PRO A 159 -3.88 5.77 10.36
CA PRO A 159 -2.60 5.08 10.34
C PRO A 159 -1.93 5.18 8.96
N ILE A 160 -0.60 5.34 8.98
CA ILE A 160 0.20 5.45 7.77
C ILE A 160 1.46 4.59 7.86
N ILE A 161 1.81 3.95 6.74
CA ILE A 161 3.11 3.31 6.52
C ILE A 161 3.83 3.98 5.37
N CYS A 162 5.13 4.28 5.56
CA CYS A 162 5.94 4.97 4.58
C CYS A 162 7.05 4.06 4.05
N SER A 163 7.06 3.79 2.74
CA SER A 163 8.21 3.16 2.11
C SER A 163 9.37 4.15 2.02
N MET A 164 10.53 3.73 2.49
CA MET A 164 11.78 4.50 2.32
C MET A 164 12.53 4.07 1.06
N GLY A 165 13.76 4.56 0.87
CA GLY A 165 14.51 4.28 -0.36
C GLY A 165 15.01 2.83 -0.42
N ALA A 166 14.66 2.11 -1.48
CA ALA A 166 15.14 0.77 -1.78
C ALA A 166 16.36 0.73 -2.72
N GLY A 167 16.73 1.85 -3.34
CA GLY A 167 17.86 1.94 -4.26
C GLY A 167 19.19 1.53 -3.63
N ASN A 168 20.03 0.82 -4.38
CA ASN A 168 21.35 0.31 -3.96
C ASN A 168 21.31 -0.66 -2.77
N LYS A 169 20.19 -1.35 -2.55
CA LYS A 169 20.03 -2.39 -1.53
C LYS A 169 19.77 -3.71 -2.22
N LEU A 170 20.72 -4.63 -2.14
CA LEU A 170 20.69 -5.90 -2.86
C LEU A 170 20.06 -7.03 -2.05
N ASP A 171 20.08 -6.92 -0.71
CA ASP A 171 19.49 -7.93 0.16
C ASP A 171 18.03 -7.59 0.48
N PRO A 172 17.06 -8.30 -0.11
CA PRO A 172 15.64 -8.04 0.12
C PRO A 172 15.16 -8.43 1.52
N VAL A 173 15.88 -9.34 2.20
CA VAL A 173 15.50 -9.78 3.56
C VAL A 173 15.99 -8.84 4.66
N ALA A 174 16.84 -7.87 4.31
CA ALA A 174 17.32 -6.84 5.23
C ALA A 174 16.34 -5.67 5.39
N PHE A 175 15.19 -5.66 4.68
CA PHE A 175 14.16 -4.66 4.88
C PHE A 175 13.32 -4.99 6.12
N GLU A 176 13.09 -3.97 6.94
CA GLU A 176 12.35 -4.10 8.19
C GLU A 176 11.19 -3.10 8.26
N VAL A 177 10.10 -3.51 8.91
CA VAL A 177 9.04 -2.59 9.33
C VAL A 177 9.40 -2.06 10.71
N ALA A 178 9.75 -0.78 10.79
CA ALA A 178 10.20 -0.15 12.02
C ALA A 178 9.58 1.25 12.20
N ASP A 179 9.59 1.76 13.43
CA ASP A 179 9.34 3.18 13.65
C ASP A 179 10.44 4.00 12.98
N ILE A 180 10.09 5.13 12.38
CA ILE A 180 11.03 5.99 11.65
C ILE A 180 12.25 6.37 12.50
N SER A 181 12.07 6.53 13.81
CA SER A 181 13.15 6.88 14.75
C SER A 181 14.22 5.78 14.88
N LYS A 182 13.86 4.53 14.59
CA LYS A 182 14.71 3.34 14.69
C LYS A 182 15.36 2.93 13.37
N THR A 183 15.00 3.59 12.26
CA THR A 183 15.54 3.27 10.94
C THR A 183 17.03 3.64 10.83
N SER A 184 17.78 2.91 10.00
CA SER A 184 19.19 3.13 9.74
C SER A 184 19.51 3.04 8.24
N VAL A 185 20.76 3.29 7.86
CA VAL A 185 21.34 3.10 6.51
C VAL A 185 20.72 3.95 5.40
N CYS A 186 19.39 4.12 5.34
CA CYS A 186 18.71 4.79 4.23
C CYS A 186 18.85 6.32 4.30
N PRO A 187 19.40 7.01 3.26
CA PRO A 187 19.50 8.47 3.22
C PRO A 187 18.14 9.17 3.29
N LEU A 188 17.11 8.66 2.58
CA LEU A 188 15.76 9.20 2.63
C LEU A 188 15.19 9.13 4.05
N ALA A 189 15.29 7.97 4.70
CA ALA A 189 14.87 7.80 6.09
C ALA A 189 15.58 8.76 7.04
N LYS A 190 16.88 9.04 6.82
CA LYS A 190 17.65 10.03 7.59
C LYS A 190 17.05 11.44 7.48
N VAL A 191 16.65 11.85 6.28
CA VAL A 191 16.00 13.15 6.05
C VAL A 191 14.63 13.16 6.72
N MET A 192 13.80 12.13 6.51
CA MET A 192 12.48 12.02 7.13
C MET A 192 12.54 12.07 8.65
N ARG A 193 13.45 11.31 9.29
CA ARG A 193 13.67 11.39 10.76
C ARG A 193 13.91 12.80 11.24
N ARG A 194 14.80 13.53 10.56
CA ARG A 194 15.17 14.90 10.93
C ARG A 194 13.96 15.84 10.80
N GLU A 195 13.26 15.78 9.69
CA GLU A 195 12.15 16.67 9.39
C GLU A 195 10.92 16.39 10.28
N LEU A 196 10.60 15.11 10.53
CA LEU A 196 9.49 14.73 11.42
C LEU A 196 9.82 15.07 12.89
N LYS A 197 11.08 14.93 13.31
CA LYS A 197 11.52 15.36 14.65
C LYS A 197 11.33 16.87 14.87
N LYS A 198 11.66 17.71 13.88
CA LYS A 198 11.44 19.18 13.95
C LYS A 198 9.95 19.53 14.12
N ARG A 199 9.05 18.71 13.60
CA ARG A 199 7.60 18.87 13.66
C ARG A 199 6.96 18.17 14.87
N ASN A 200 7.80 17.58 15.74
CA ASN A 200 7.36 16.79 16.90
C ASN A 200 6.41 15.62 16.53
N ILE A 201 6.56 15.07 15.33
CA ILE A 201 5.80 13.91 14.85
C ILE A 201 6.53 12.63 15.24
N LYS A 202 5.80 11.71 15.89
CA LYS A 202 6.29 10.43 16.40
C LYS A 202 5.41 9.28 15.91
N ASN A 203 5.86 8.03 16.12
CA ASN A 203 5.12 6.80 15.83
C ASN A 203 4.70 6.72 14.35
N VAL A 204 5.66 6.87 13.43
CA VAL A 204 5.49 6.68 11.97
C VAL A 204 6.26 5.44 11.56
N LYS A 205 5.60 4.55 10.82
CA LYS A 205 6.20 3.33 10.25
C LYS A 205 6.56 3.51 8.79
#